data_cd5a7b375bd87955161b2f149b5bb3db
#
_entry.id   cd5a7b375bd87955161b2f149b5bb3db
#
_cell.length_a   1.000
_cell.length_b   1.000
_cell.length_c   1.000
_cell.angle_alpha   90.00
_cell.angle_beta   90.00
_cell.angle_gamma   90.00
#
_symmetry.space_group_name_H-M   'P 1'
#
loop_
_entity.id
_entity.type
_entity.pdbx_description
1 polymer ?
#
loop_
_entity_poly.entity_id
_entity_poly.type
_entity_poly.pdbx_seq_one_letter_code
_entity_poly.pdbx_strand_id
1 'polypeptide(L)'
;MNDVLPEDAPAWQRLERVARETLPEYGYRELRLPLLERTELFKRSIGEYTDIVEKEMYSFEDRGGDRLILRPEATAGLVRAAIEHGLLHNQKQRLWTAGPMFRHERPQQGRYRQFHQIDCEAF
;
A
#
# COMPACT_ATOMS: atom_id res chain seq x y z
N MET A 1 9.97 4.31 12.38
CA MET A 1 10.21 5.01 11.11
C MET A 1 11.68 5.34 11.04
N ASN A 2 12.34 4.88 10.00
CA ASN A 2 13.79 4.97 9.89
C ASN A 2 14.20 5.62 8.58
N ASP A 3 15.29 6.34 8.60
CA ASP A 3 15.91 6.85 7.38
C ASP A 3 16.61 5.72 6.62
N VAL A 4 16.62 5.82 5.30
CA VAL A 4 17.47 4.98 4.45
C VAL A 4 18.72 5.79 4.13
N LEU A 5 19.82 5.41 4.75
CA LEU A 5 21.07 6.17 4.62
C LEU A 5 21.75 5.93 3.27
N PRO A 6 22.68 6.83 2.85
CA PRO A 6 23.35 6.70 1.55
C PRO A 6 24.06 5.35 1.34
N GLU A 7 24.57 4.74 2.38
CA GLU A 7 25.21 3.42 2.32
C GLU A 7 24.21 2.27 2.05
N ASP A 8 22.94 2.46 2.42
CA ASP A 8 21.90 1.46 2.25
C ASP A 8 21.03 1.71 1.00
N ALA A 9 20.98 2.95 0.54
CA ALA A 9 20.15 3.34 -0.61
C ALA A 9 20.42 2.52 -1.88
N PRO A 10 21.67 2.14 -2.21
CA PRO A 10 21.91 1.31 -3.39
C PRO A 10 21.19 -0.05 -3.37
N ALA A 11 21.07 -0.68 -2.19
CA ALA A 11 20.33 -1.94 -2.06
C ALA A 11 18.84 -1.74 -2.32
N TRP A 12 18.26 -0.64 -1.84
CA TRP A 12 16.88 -0.27 -2.11
C TRP A 12 16.63 -0.01 -3.59
N GLN A 13 17.52 0.75 -4.23
CA GLN A 13 17.44 1.05 -5.65
C GLN A 13 17.53 -0.22 -6.50
N ARG A 14 18.40 -1.16 -6.10
CA ARG A 14 18.54 -2.45 -6.79
C ARG A 14 17.25 -3.26 -6.72
N LEU A 15 16.63 -3.35 -5.53
CA LEU A 15 15.38 -4.07 -5.35
C LEU A 15 14.25 -3.46 -6.19
N GLU A 16 14.12 -2.13 -6.15
CA GLU A 16 13.13 -1.41 -6.94
C GLU A 16 13.33 -1.61 -8.44
N ARG A 17 14.58 -1.58 -8.92
CA ARG A 17 14.92 -1.81 -10.32
C ARG A 17 14.56 -3.22 -10.75
N VAL A 18 14.91 -4.22 -9.95
CA VAL A 18 14.58 -5.62 -10.24
C VAL A 18 13.08 -5.81 -10.34
N ALA A 19 12.32 -5.22 -9.45
CA ALA A 19 10.85 -5.28 -9.51
C ALA A 19 10.31 -4.64 -10.79
N ARG A 20 10.77 -3.44 -11.14
CA ARG A 20 10.34 -2.75 -12.36
C ARG A 20 10.70 -3.48 -13.64
N GLU A 21 11.80 -4.22 -13.66
CA GLU A 21 12.23 -4.98 -14.83
C GLU A 21 11.57 -6.34 -14.93
N THR A 22 11.30 -6.98 -13.78
CA THR A 22 10.82 -8.36 -13.72
C THR A 22 9.30 -8.46 -13.86
N LEU A 23 8.57 -7.63 -13.14
CA LEU A 23 7.11 -7.73 -13.08
C LEU A 23 6.42 -7.53 -14.44
N PRO A 24 6.86 -6.61 -15.32
CA PRO A 24 6.29 -6.50 -16.65
C PRO A 24 6.45 -7.77 -17.50
N GLU A 25 7.49 -8.55 -17.29
CA GLU A 25 7.69 -9.84 -18.00
C GLU A 25 6.57 -10.84 -17.69
N TYR A 26 5.95 -10.72 -16.52
CA TYR A 26 4.81 -11.53 -16.10
C TYR A 26 3.46 -10.87 -16.38
N GLY A 27 3.46 -9.76 -17.13
CA GLY A 27 2.24 -9.05 -17.50
C GLY A 27 1.71 -8.10 -16.43
N TYR A 28 2.48 -7.81 -15.38
CA TYR A 28 2.09 -6.85 -14.37
C TYR A 28 2.41 -5.42 -14.79
N ARG A 29 1.44 -4.53 -14.66
CA ARG A 29 1.62 -3.10 -14.93
C ARG A 29 1.62 -2.32 -13.63
N GLU A 30 2.48 -1.32 -13.54
CA GLU A 30 2.57 -0.49 -12.34
C GLU A 30 1.37 0.43 -12.20
N LEU A 31 0.82 0.49 -10.99
CA LEU A 31 -0.17 1.46 -10.57
C LEU A 31 0.32 2.11 -9.28
N ARG A 32 0.36 3.42 -9.24
CA ARG A 32 0.80 4.15 -8.05
C ARG A 32 -0.39 4.70 -7.30
N LEU A 33 -0.43 4.42 -6.01
CA LEU A 33 -1.53 4.77 -5.11
C LEU A 33 -1.15 5.94 -4.21
N PRO A 34 -2.14 6.72 -3.75
CA PRO A 34 -1.89 7.72 -2.72
C PRO A 34 -1.52 7.07 -1.39
N LEU A 35 -0.75 7.79 -0.57
CA LEU A 35 -0.41 7.34 0.78
C LEU A 35 -1.59 7.44 1.74
N LEU A 36 -2.45 8.43 1.52
CA LEU A 36 -3.65 8.65 2.32
C LEU A 36 -4.86 8.09 1.60
N GLU A 37 -5.66 7.35 2.34
CA GLU A 37 -6.92 6.79 1.86
C GLU A 37 -8.04 7.17 2.82
N ARG A 38 -9.28 7.06 2.38
CA ARG A 38 -10.43 7.23 3.27
C ARG A 38 -10.52 6.04 4.20
N THR A 39 -10.80 6.30 5.47
CA THR A 39 -10.89 5.24 6.49
C THR A 39 -11.92 4.17 6.13
N GLU A 40 -13.02 4.55 5.47
CA GLU A 40 -14.08 3.63 5.05
C GLU A 40 -13.58 2.50 4.15
N LEU A 41 -12.55 2.76 3.35
CA LEU A 41 -11.98 1.73 2.47
C LEU A 41 -11.55 0.50 3.27
N PHE A 42 -10.84 0.74 4.38
CA PHE A 42 -10.31 -0.35 5.20
C PHE A 42 -11.38 -0.98 6.10
N LYS A 43 -12.38 -0.22 6.53
CA LYS A 43 -13.51 -0.76 7.27
C LYS A 43 -14.34 -1.74 6.43
N ARG A 44 -14.51 -1.45 5.13
CA ARG A 44 -15.22 -2.34 4.21
C ARG A 44 -14.43 -3.56 3.82
N SER A 45 -13.15 -3.39 3.56
CA SER A 45 -12.28 -4.46 3.02
C SER A 45 -11.89 -5.48 4.07
N ILE A 46 -11.87 -5.08 5.33
CA ILE A 46 -11.30 -5.86 6.42
C ILE A 46 -12.38 -6.36 7.40
N GLY A 47 -13.65 -6.00 7.21
CA GLY A 47 -14.79 -6.53 7.97
C GLY A 47 -14.65 -6.42 9.49
N GLU A 48 -14.39 -7.55 10.16
CA GLU A 48 -14.27 -7.65 11.61
C GLU A 48 -13.03 -6.98 12.21
N TYR A 49 -12.19 -6.35 11.38
CA TYR A 49 -10.94 -5.71 11.80
C TYR A 49 -11.11 -4.29 12.34
N THR A 50 -12.30 -3.87 12.74
CA THR A 50 -12.52 -2.52 13.28
C THR A 50 -11.58 -2.21 14.44
N ASP A 51 -11.35 -3.18 15.33
CA ASP A 51 -10.41 -3.04 16.44
C ASP A 51 -8.96 -2.90 15.99
N ILE A 52 -8.56 -3.66 14.96
CA ILE A 52 -7.21 -3.59 14.39
C ILE A 52 -7.00 -2.25 13.68
N VAL A 53 -8.01 -1.80 12.92
CA VAL A 53 -7.98 -0.49 12.25
C VAL A 53 -7.78 0.63 13.27
N GLU A 54 -8.52 0.59 14.38
CA GLU A 54 -8.44 1.62 15.40
C GLU A 54 -7.15 1.57 16.22
N LYS A 55 -6.61 0.39 16.48
CA LYS A 55 -5.43 0.20 17.32
C LYS A 55 -4.10 0.26 16.59
N GLU A 56 -4.05 -0.20 15.35
CA GLU A 56 -2.81 -0.38 14.61
C GLU A 56 -2.63 0.57 13.44
N MET A 57 -3.64 1.34 13.09
CA MET A 57 -3.60 2.24 11.94
C MET A 57 -3.50 3.70 12.35
N TYR A 58 -2.74 4.46 11.57
CA TYR A 58 -2.66 5.91 11.73
C TYR A 58 -3.84 6.56 11.03
N SER A 59 -4.83 7.00 11.79
CA SER A 59 -6.00 7.68 11.25
C SER A 59 -6.17 9.05 11.88
N PHE A 60 -6.73 9.97 11.12
CA PHE A 60 -6.96 11.34 11.56
C PHE A 60 -8.10 11.97 10.78
N GLU A 61 -8.61 13.06 11.29
CA GLU A 61 -9.61 13.88 10.62
C GLU A 61 -8.90 15.06 9.97
N ASP A 62 -9.15 15.31 8.68
CA ASP A 62 -8.58 16.46 8.00
C ASP A 62 -9.36 17.74 8.33
N ARG A 63 -8.92 18.87 7.80
CA ARG A 63 -9.57 20.15 8.04
C ARG A 63 -10.99 20.23 7.49
N GLY A 64 -11.30 19.43 6.49
CA GLY A 64 -12.63 19.36 5.88
C GLY A 64 -13.58 18.39 6.58
N GLY A 65 -13.13 17.73 7.63
CA GLY A 65 -13.94 16.76 8.38
C GLY A 65 -13.90 15.33 7.84
N ASP A 66 -13.11 15.07 6.80
CA ASP A 66 -12.94 13.70 6.28
C ASP A 66 -11.98 12.90 7.16
N ARG A 67 -12.34 11.65 7.42
CA ARG A 67 -11.46 10.74 8.16
C ARG A 67 -10.56 10.01 7.18
N LEU A 68 -9.26 10.23 7.36
CA LEU A 68 -8.21 9.69 6.52
C LEU A 68 -7.33 8.73 7.30
N ILE A 69 -6.64 7.87 6.58
CA ILE A 69 -5.75 6.87 7.14
C ILE A 69 -4.47 6.80 6.29
N LEU A 70 -3.33 6.67 6.96
CA LEU A 70 -2.11 6.27 6.28
C LEU A 70 -2.24 4.79 5.93
N ARG A 71 -2.08 4.46 4.66
CA ARG A 71 -2.32 3.10 4.15
C ARG A 71 -1.51 2.05 4.90
N PRO A 72 -2.18 1.02 5.46
CA PRO A 72 -1.50 -0.06 6.18
C PRO A 72 -1.05 -1.19 5.27
N GLU A 73 -1.59 -1.22 4.04
CA GLU A 73 -1.31 -2.23 3.01
C GLU A 73 -1.76 -1.68 1.66
N ALA A 74 -1.50 -2.38 0.58
CA ALA A 74 -1.76 -1.87 -0.76
C ALA A 74 -2.94 -2.54 -1.48
N THR A 75 -3.33 -3.74 -1.08
CA THR A 75 -4.38 -4.51 -1.77
C THR A 75 -5.68 -3.74 -1.89
N ALA A 76 -6.17 -3.16 -0.80
CA ALA A 76 -7.44 -2.42 -0.82
C ALA A 76 -7.40 -1.21 -1.76
N GLY A 77 -6.28 -0.50 -1.79
CA GLY A 77 -6.08 0.62 -2.70
C GLY A 77 -6.04 0.20 -4.17
N LEU A 78 -5.37 -0.92 -4.47
CA LEU A 78 -5.32 -1.46 -5.84
C LEU A 78 -6.73 -1.86 -6.32
N VAL A 79 -7.51 -2.52 -5.47
CA VAL A 79 -8.90 -2.90 -5.78
C VAL A 79 -9.75 -1.66 -6.00
N ARG A 80 -9.68 -0.68 -5.09
CA ARG A 80 -10.42 0.58 -5.23
C ARG A 80 -10.08 1.28 -6.55
N ALA A 81 -8.80 1.44 -6.85
CA ALA A 81 -8.36 2.11 -8.07
C ALA A 81 -8.82 1.38 -9.33
N ALA A 82 -8.74 0.04 -9.32
CA ALA A 82 -9.19 -0.76 -10.45
C ALA A 82 -10.69 -0.59 -10.70
N ILE A 83 -11.49 -0.52 -9.64
CA ILE A 83 -12.94 -0.30 -9.75
C ILE A 83 -13.25 1.12 -10.20
N GLU A 84 -12.68 2.14 -9.54
CA GLU A 84 -12.95 3.55 -9.84
C GLU A 84 -12.61 3.94 -11.27
N HIS A 85 -11.53 3.38 -11.81
CA HIS A 85 -11.07 3.69 -13.16
C HIS A 85 -11.53 2.70 -14.23
N GLY A 86 -12.43 1.78 -13.88
CA GLY A 86 -13.00 0.83 -14.83
C GLY A 86 -11.99 -0.13 -15.45
N LEU A 87 -10.89 -0.42 -14.74
CA LEU A 87 -9.81 -1.24 -15.28
C LEU A 87 -10.19 -2.71 -15.44
N LEU A 88 -11.24 -3.16 -14.73
CA LEU A 88 -11.68 -4.56 -14.75
C LEU A 88 -12.82 -4.81 -15.74
N HIS A 89 -13.30 -3.78 -16.43
CA HIS A 89 -14.42 -3.92 -17.37
C HIS A 89 -14.01 -4.74 -18.59
N ASN A 90 -14.56 -5.95 -18.70
CA ASN A 90 -14.28 -6.90 -19.77
C ASN A 90 -12.80 -7.23 -19.99
N GLN A 91 -11.97 -7.10 -18.94
CA GLN A 91 -10.55 -7.41 -19.04
C GLN A 91 -10.01 -7.98 -17.74
N LYS A 92 -9.02 -8.83 -17.90
CA LYS A 92 -8.21 -9.29 -16.78
C LYS A 92 -7.06 -8.29 -16.57
N GLN A 93 -6.72 -8.06 -15.33
CA GLN A 93 -5.62 -7.15 -14.99
C GLN A 93 -4.63 -7.82 -14.06
N ARG A 94 -3.37 -7.51 -14.27
CA ARG A 94 -2.29 -7.79 -13.34
C ARG A 94 -1.63 -6.46 -13.01
N LEU A 95 -1.77 -6.05 -11.76
CA LEU A 95 -1.30 -4.76 -11.30
C LEU A 95 -0.30 -4.93 -10.18
N TRP A 96 0.71 -4.09 -10.14
CA TRP A 96 1.64 -4.05 -9.03
C TRP A 96 1.87 -2.62 -8.56
N THR A 97 2.24 -2.49 -7.31
CA THR A 97 2.62 -1.21 -6.72
C THR A 97 3.74 -1.44 -5.70
N ALA A 98 4.49 -0.40 -5.43
CA ALA A 98 5.52 -0.43 -4.39
C ALA A 98 5.52 0.89 -3.65
N GLY A 99 5.86 0.86 -2.38
CA GLY A 99 6.00 2.06 -1.60
C GLY A 99 5.84 1.83 -0.11
N PRO A 100 5.85 2.91 0.68
CA PRO A 100 5.75 2.81 2.12
C PRO A 100 4.33 2.50 2.59
N MET A 101 4.26 1.71 3.66
CA MET A 101 3.05 1.37 4.39
C MET A 101 3.26 1.72 5.86
N PHE A 102 2.15 1.86 6.61
CA PHE A 102 2.21 2.38 7.97
C PHE A 102 1.31 1.56 8.89
N ARG A 103 1.90 1.03 9.98
CA ARG A 103 1.14 0.36 11.04
C ARG A 103 1.70 0.76 12.40
N HIS A 104 0.84 1.15 13.31
CA HIS A 104 1.22 1.45 14.69
C HIS A 104 1.35 0.14 15.48
N GLU A 105 2.30 -0.67 15.09
CA GLU A 105 2.62 -1.90 15.80
C GLU A 105 3.73 -1.65 16.83
N ARG A 106 3.84 -2.56 17.80
CA ARG A 106 4.97 -2.53 18.72
C ARG A 106 6.26 -2.81 17.96
N PRO A 107 7.23 -1.89 17.97
CA PRO A 107 8.46 -2.08 17.22
C PRO A 107 9.23 -3.33 17.68
N GLN A 108 9.62 -4.16 16.73
CA GLN A 108 10.45 -5.34 16.93
C GLN A 108 11.43 -5.43 15.76
N GLN A 109 12.44 -6.29 15.89
CA GLN A 109 13.33 -6.56 14.77
C GLN A 109 12.54 -7.09 13.58
N GLY A 110 12.65 -6.42 12.43
CA GLY A 110 11.90 -6.75 11.21
C GLY A 110 10.47 -6.22 11.18
N ARG A 111 10.00 -5.53 12.24
CA ARG A 111 8.69 -4.89 12.28
C ARG A 111 8.85 -3.40 12.57
N TYR A 112 8.61 -2.59 11.56
CA TYR A 112 8.71 -1.15 11.64
C TYR A 112 7.33 -0.52 11.46
N ARG A 113 7.12 0.66 12.04
CA ARG A 113 5.86 1.40 11.90
C ARG A 113 5.69 1.98 10.50
N GLN A 114 6.80 2.30 9.83
CA GLN A 114 6.84 2.53 8.39
C GLN A 114 7.68 1.44 7.76
N PHE A 115 7.12 0.75 6.78
CA PHE A 115 7.79 -0.33 6.06
C PHE A 115 7.41 -0.26 4.59
N HIS A 116 8.15 -0.93 3.73
CA HIS A 116 7.89 -0.95 2.30
C HIS A 116 7.31 -2.28 1.88
N GLN A 117 6.36 -2.23 0.96
CA GLN A 117 5.80 -3.40 0.31
C GLN A 117 5.95 -3.31 -1.20
N ILE A 118 6.15 -4.43 -1.83
CA ILE A 118 5.88 -4.65 -3.25
C ILE A 118 4.66 -5.56 -3.27
N ASP A 119 3.58 -5.10 -3.86
CA ASP A 119 2.31 -5.81 -3.88
C ASP A 119 1.89 -6.08 -5.31
N CYS A 120 1.42 -7.30 -5.57
CA CYS A 120 0.99 -7.77 -6.89
C CYS A 120 -0.41 -8.35 -6.77
N GLU A 121 -1.34 -7.85 -7.57
CA GLU A 121 -2.72 -8.33 -7.60
C GLU A 121 -3.09 -8.77 -9.02
N ALA A 122 -3.68 -9.95 -9.12
CA ALA A 122 -4.22 -10.47 -10.36
C ALA A 122 -5.75 -10.55 -10.24
N PHE A 123 -6.42 -9.92 -11.18
CA PHE A 123 -7.88 -9.86 -11.22
C PHE A 123 -8.43 -10.69 -12.36
#